data_8ea509422a6724275b3eee0bb58c01fd
#
_entry.id   8ea509422a6724275b3eee0bb58c01fd
#
_cell.length_a   1.000
_cell.length_b   1.000
_cell.length_c   1.000
_cell.angle_alpha   90.00
_cell.angle_beta   90.00
_cell.angle_gamma   90.00
#
_symmetry.space_group_name_H-M   'P 1'
#
loop_
_entity.id
_entity.type
_entity.pdbx_description
1 polymer ?
#
loop_
_entity_poly.entity_id
_entity_poly.type
_entity_poly.pdbx_seq_one_letter_code
_entity_poly.pdbx_strand_id
1 'polypeptide(L)'
;MTNADEYIQKFKELEAIVKDTFGLNDWDSVTNFLSKRDEYRPFREEIKYCQEVRNLLQHKQKIGGEYPVEPSREMINFLQKTIDSLKERKTCGEIMVPMNRLFYKKTSDSVKGTLGRMTKIPTGHVPVLDENGRVCGVFTAVSFLHIIADKKGEPLGSDYSFWDAKNYVSFEHHNSEVYRFVEKDLYVDELKDIFEKTYSGGKRLAMVFVTSNGKENGKLLGTISPWDVLGK
;
A
#
# COMPACT_ATOMS: atom_id res chain seq x y z
N MET A 1 -37.64 15.92 -4.06
CA MET A 1 -36.86 14.70 -4.34
C MET A 1 -37.17 13.75 -3.20
N THR A 2 -37.68 12.54 -3.50
CA THR A 2 -37.99 11.54 -2.46
C THR A 2 -36.70 10.86 -1.98
N ASN A 3 -36.72 10.17 -0.83
CA ASN A 3 -35.57 9.37 -0.39
C ASN A 3 -35.22 8.31 -1.47
N ALA A 4 -36.22 7.76 -2.16
CA ALA A 4 -35.99 6.78 -3.23
C ALA A 4 -35.22 7.39 -4.42
N ASP A 5 -35.54 8.63 -4.83
CA ASP A 5 -34.81 9.31 -5.91
C ASP A 5 -33.36 9.60 -5.49
N GLU A 6 -33.15 10.11 -4.27
CA GLU A 6 -31.82 10.39 -3.71
C GLU A 6 -30.99 9.10 -3.60
N TYR A 7 -31.59 8.02 -3.12
CA TYR A 7 -30.96 6.71 -2.99
C TYR A 7 -30.48 6.15 -4.34
N ILE A 8 -31.35 6.19 -5.36
CA ILE A 8 -31.00 5.73 -6.71
C ILE A 8 -29.82 6.53 -7.27
N GLN A 9 -29.83 7.85 -7.05
CA GLN A 9 -28.75 8.72 -7.50
C GLN A 9 -27.43 8.40 -6.78
N LYS A 10 -27.45 8.21 -5.46
CA LYS A 10 -26.26 7.83 -4.68
C LYS A 10 -25.74 6.45 -5.05
N PHE A 11 -26.62 5.51 -5.30
CA PHE A 11 -26.21 4.17 -5.73
C PHE A 11 -25.50 4.19 -7.11
N LYS A 12 -26.02 4.98 -8.06
CA LYS A 12 -25.37 5.21 -9.36
C LYS A 12 -24.01 5.90 -9.22
N GLU A 13 -23.91 6.89 -8.34
CA GLU A 13 -22.63 7.55 -8.02
C GLU A 13 -21.61 6.55 -7.47
N LEU A 14 -22.03 5.69 -6.54
CA LEU A 14 -21.19 4.61 -6.01
C LEU A 14 -20.73 3.65 -7.13
N GLU A 15 -21.66 3.19 -7.99
CA GLU A 15 -21.33 2.32 -9.12
C GLU A 15 -20.28 2.95 -10.05
N ALA A 16 -20.44 4.24 -10.38
CA ALA A 16 -19.51 4.95 -11.25
C ALA A 16 -18.12 5.09 -10.61
N ILE A 17 -18.05 5.49 -9.35
CA ILE A 17 -16.78 5.67 -8.63
C ILE A 17 -16.05 4.32 -8.50
N VAL A 18 -16.72 3.26 -8.11
CA VAL A 18 -16.09 1.94 -7.95
C VAL A 18 -15.56 1.41 -9.28
N LYS A 19 -16.34 1.57 -10.36
CA LYS A 19 -15.89 1.16 -11.70
C LYS A 19 -14.67 1.93 -12.17
N ASP A 20 -14.66 3.23 -12.00
CA ASP A 20 -13.54 4.10 -12.36
C ASP A 20 -12.30 3.79 -11.49
N THR A 21 -12.49 3.70 -10.19
CA THR A 21 -11.40 3.48 -9.22
C THR A 21 -10.68 2.13 -9.41
N PHE A 22 -11.44 1.08 -9.73
CA PHE A 22 -10.92 -0.29 -9.80
C PHE A 22 -10.85 -0.87 -11.23
N GLY A 23 -11.14 -0.06 -12.24
CA GLY A 23 -11.10 -0.48 -13.64
C GLY A 23 -12.11 -1.59 -13.98
N LEU A 24 -13.29 -1.58 -13.34
CA LEU A 24 -14.32 -2.58 -13.58
C LEU A 24 -15.08 -2.30 -14.88
N ASN A 25 -15.52 -3.38 -15.56
CA ASN A 25 -16.36 -3.30 -16.74
C ASN A 25 -17.82 -3.02 -16.37
N ASP A 26 -18.63 -2.63 -17.37
CA ASP A 26 -20.06 -2.36 -17.17
C ASP A 26 -20.89 -3.57 -16.71
N TRP A 27 -20.42 -4.76 -16.98
CA TRP A 27 -21.05 -6.03 -16.58
C TRP A 27 -20.70 -6.49 -15.16
N ASP A 28 -19.68 -5.88 -14.55
CA ASP A 28 -19.22 -6.27 -13.23
C ASP A 28 -20.16 -5.78 -12.14
N SER A 29 -20.53 -6.67 -11.23
CA SER A 29 -21.34 -6.30 -10.08
C SER A 29 -20.48 -5.58 -9.04
N VAL A 30 -20.68 -4.27 -8.90
CA VAL A 30 -19.98 -3.40 -7.95
C VAL A 30 -20.15 -3.90 -6.51
N THR A 31 -21.35 -4.30 -6.12
CA THR A 31 -21.62 -4.78 -4.76
C THR A 31 -20.96 -6.13 -4.49
N ASN A 32 -20.94 -7.04 -5.47
CA ASN A 32 -20.22 -8.30 -5.36
C ASN A 32 -18.70 -8.06 -5.29
N PHE A 33 -18.19 -7.08 -6.03
CA PHE A 33 -16.79 -6.68 -5.96
C PHE A 33 -16.45 -6.14 -4.57
N LEU A 34 -17.14 -5.11 -4.08
CA LEU A 34 -16.90 -4.53 -2.76
C LEU A 34 -17.03 -5.56 -1.63
N SER A 35 -18.05 -6.43 -1.67
CA SER A 35 -18.27 -7.44 -0.63
C SER A 35 -17.16 -8.49 -0.50
N LYS A 36 -16.28 -8.63 -1.48
CA LYS A 36 -15.12 -9.54 -1.47
C LYS A 36 -13.85 -8.89 -0.95
N ARG A 37 -13.80 -7.56 -0.82
CA ARG A 37 -12.64 -6.84 -0.31
C ARG A 37 -12.64 -6.85 1.21
N ASP A 38 -11.46 -7.00 1.81
CA ASP A 38 -11.33 -7.12 3.26
C ASP A 38 -11.73 -5.83 4.00
N GLU A 39 -11.47 -4.66 3.43
CA GLU A 39 -11.86 -3.37 4.00
C GLU A 39 -13.38 -3.17 4.10
N TYR A 40 -14.17 -3.80 3.22
CA TYR A 40 -15.65 -3.76 3.24
C TYR A 40 -16.27 -5.01 3.87
N ARG A 41 -15.46 -5.95 4.34
CA ARG A 41 -15.93 -7.19 4.97
C ARG A 41 -16.88 -6.97 6.15
N PRO A 42 -16.66 -5.99 7.04
CA PRO A 42 -17.61 -5.69 8.12
C PRO A 42 -18.98 -5.21 7.65
N PHE A 43 -19.06 -4.66 6.43
CA PHE A 43 -20.28 -4.05 5.84
C PHE A 43 -20.85 -4.87 4.69
N ARG A 44 -20.48 -6.15 4.60
CA ARG A 44 -20.88 -7.01 3.47
C ARG A 44 -22.39 -7.16 3.36
N GLU A 45 -23.08 -7.31 4.46
CA GLU A 45 -24.53 -7.50 4.48
C GLU A 45 -25.25 -6.19 4.14
N GLU A 46 -24.77 -5.04 4.64
CA GLU A 46 -25.32 -3.73 4.28
C GLU A 46 -25.17 -3.43 2.79
N ILE A 47 -24.03 -3.79 2.20
CA ILE A 47 -23.77 -3.62 0.76
C ILE A 47 -24.75 -4.45 -0.06
N LYS A 48 -24.96 -5.73 0.30
CA LYS A 48 -25.94 -6.60 -0.38
C LYS A 48 -27.35 -6.07 -0.23
N TYR A 49 -27.72 -5.65 0.98
CA TYR A 49 -29.03 -5.09 1.26
C TYR A 49 -29.30 -3.82 0.43
N CYS A 50 -28.30 -2.96 0.30
CA CYS A 50 -28.39 -1.81 -0.59
C CYS A 50 -28.64 -2.21 -2.05
N GLN A 51 -28.02 -3.28 -2.55
CA GLN A 51 -28.29 -3.75 -3.90
C GLN A 51 -29.73 -4.28 -4.09
N GLU A 52 -30.26 -5.00 -3.12
CA GLU A 52 -31.63 -5.52 -3.16
C GLU A 52 -32.65 -4.37 -3.23
N VAL A 53 -32.48 -3.36 -2.39
CA VAL A 53 -33.34 -2.16 -2.41
C VAL A 53 -33.23 -1.42 -3.74
N ARG A 54 -32.01 -1.25 -4.27
CA ARG A 54 -31.81 -0.65 -5.60
C ARG A 54 -32.56 -1.42 -6.69
N ASN A 55 -32.49 -2.77 -6.65
CA ASN A 55 -33.19 -3.60 -7.62
C ASN A 55 -34.71 -3.46 -7.52
N LEU A 56 -35.28 -3.38 -6.31
CA LEU A 56 -36.70 -3.11 -6.11
C LEU A 56 -37.10 -1.76 -6.69
N LEU A 57 -36.33 -0.71 -6.47
CA LEU A 57 -36.62 0.63 -6.94
C LEU A 57 -36.50 0.80 -8.45
N GLN A 58 -35.57 0.08 -9.10
CA GLN A 58 -35.33 0.25 -10.54
C GLN A 58 -36.13 -0.72 -11.43
N HIS A 59 -36.40 -1.94 -10.97
CA HIS A 59 -36.99 -2.99 -11.80
C HIS A 59 -38.46 -3.30 -11.49
N LYS A 60 -39.01 -2.72 -10.40
CA LYS A 60 -40.44 -2.90 -10.09
C LYS A 60 -41.21 -1.65 -10.54
N GLN A 61 -42.42 -1.92 -11.09
CA GLN A 61 -43.32 -0.84 -11.47
C GLN A 61 -43.78 -0.05 -10.24
N LYS A 62 -43.90 1.26 -10.40
CA LYS A 62 -44.54 2.10 -9.41
C LYS A 62 -46.00 1.72 -9.25
N ILE A 63 -46.48 1.64 -8.03
CA ILE A 63 -47.88 1.37 -7.70
C ILE A 63 -48.55 2.72 -7.38
N GLY A 64 -49.54 3.13 -8.17
CA GLY A 64 -50.17 4.45 -8.00
C GLY A 64 -49.23 5.63 -8.21
N GLY A 65 -48.10 5.44 -8.91
CA GLY A 65 -47.09 6.48 -9.12
C GLY A 65 -46.01 6.52 -8.03
N GLU A 66 -46.12 5.71 -6.97
CA GLU A 66 -45.19 5.66 -5.85
C GLU A 66 -44.23 4.47 -5.96
N TYR A 67 -43.03 4.59 -5.37
CA TYR A 67 -42.06 3.51 -5.28
C TYR A 67 -42.56 2.41 -4.33
N PRO A 68 -42.24 1.13 -4.59
CA PRO A 68 -42.70 0.03 -3.75
C PRO A 68 -42.07 -0.02 -2.35
N VAL A 69 -40.96 0.70 -2.15
CA VAL A 69 -40.25 0.87 -0.87
C VAL A 69 -39.69 2.27 -0.75
N GLU A 70 -39.56 2.77 0.46
CA GLU A 70 -38.90 4.05 0.77
C GLU A 70 -37.61 3.75 1.57
N PRO A 71 -36.43 4.00 1.00
CA PRO A 71 -35.15 3.79 1.69
C PRO A 71 -35.06 4.67 2.94
N SER A 72 -34.50 4.13 4.03
CA SER A 72 -34.24 4.91 5.21
C SER A 72 -33.11 5.94 4.99
N ARG A 73 -33.07 6.98 5.81
CA ARG A 73 -31.99 7.97 5.76
C ARG A 73 -30.64 7.33 6.09
N GLU A 74 -30.62 6.31 6.98
CA GLU A 74 -29.41 5.56 7.32
C GLU A 74 -28.81 4.84 6.13
N MET A 75 -29.64 4.26 5.23
CA MET A 75 -29.15 3.63 4.01
C MET A 75 -28.52 4.64 3.06
N ILE A 76 -29.12 5.81 2.90
CA ILE A 76 -28.57 6.90 2.08
C ILE A 76 -27.24 7.38 2.67
N ASN A 77 -27.17 7.56 3.99
CA ASN A 77 -25.97 7.95 4.70
C ASN A 77 -24.85 6.88 4.58
N PHE A 78 -25.21 5.60 4.60
CA PHE A 78 -24.27 4.51 4.39
C PHE A 78 -23.64 4.58 2.99
N LEU A 79 -24.46 4.76 1.93
CA LEU A 79 -23.95 4.95 0.57
C LEU A 79 -23.04 6.18 0.48
N GLN A 80 -23.43 7.32 1.09
CA GLN A 80 -22.62 8.52 1.08
C GLN A 80 -21.28 8.30 1.77
N LYS A 81 -21.23 7.69 2.96
CA LYS A 81 -19.99 7.38 3.67
C LYS A 81 -19.08 6.45 2.85
N THR A 82 -19.66 5.47 2.16
CA THR A 82 -18.88 4.57 1.29
C THR A 82 -18.29 5.34 0.10
N ILE A 83 -19.06 6.24 -0.51
CA ILE A 83 -18.59 7.12 -1.59
C ILE A 83 -17.44 8.01 -1.09
N ASP A 84 -17.60 8.64 0.08
CA ASP A 84 -16.60 9.55 0.64
C ASP A 84 -15.30 8.80 0.96
N SER A 85 -15.39 7.61 1.54
CA SER A 85 -14.22 6.76 1.82
C SER A 85 -13.45 6.37 0.55
N LEU A 86 -14.16 6.12 -0.56
CA LEU A 86 -13.54 5.83 -1.86
C LEU A 86 -12.84 7.06 -2.45
N LYS A 87 -13.43 8.25 -2.29
CA LYS A 87 -12.85 9.52 -2.75
C LYS A 87 -11.63 9.96 -1.93
N GLU A 88 -11.59 9.60 -0.65
CA GLU A 88 -10.52 9.95 0.30
C GLU A 88 -9.40 8.91 0.37
N ARG A 89 -9.37 7.92 -0.53
CA ARG A 89 -8.31 6.92 -0.56
C ARG A 89 -6.94 7.58 -0.73
N LYS A 90 -6.03 7.24 0.15
CA LYS A 90 -4.65 7.71 0.09
C LYS A 90 -3.81 6.83 -0.83
N THR A 91 -2.87 7.46 -1.52
CA THR A 91 -1.87 6.77 -2.33
C THR A 91 -0.57 6.52 -1.56
N CYS A 92 0.25 5.60 -2.05
CA CYS A 92 1.60 5.37 -1.52
C CYS A 92 2.45 6.64 -1.55
N GLY A 93 2.28 7.49 -2.56
CA GLY A 93 2.98 8.76 -2.66
C GLY A 93 2.66 9.74 -1.54
N GLU A 94 1.44 9.70 -1.00
CA GLU A 94 1.01 10.59 0.10
C GLU A 94 1.49 10.14 1.48
N ILE A 95 1.74 8.83 1.67
CA ILE A 95 2.13 8.29 2.99
C ILE A 95 3.61 7.94 3.09
N MET A 96 4.34 7.81 1.97
CA MET A 96 5.75 7.42 1.96
C MET A 96 6.63 8.42 2.73
N VAL A 97 7.72 7.93 3.30
CA VAL A 97 8.83 8.78 3.71
C VAL A 97 9.59 9.19 2.45
N PRO A 98 9.51 10.46 2.02
CA PRO A 98 10.10 10.89 0.75
C PRO A 98 11.62 11.00 0.83
N MET A 99 12.30 10.95 -0.32
CA MET A 99 13.77 10.96 -0.43
C MET A 99 14.46 12.07 0.37
N ASN A 100 13.89 13.27 0.44
CA ASN A 100 14.47 14.39 1.16
C ASN A 100 14.45 14.24 2.69
N ARG A 101 13.68 13.28 3.21
CA ARG A 101 13.61 12.93 4.65
C ARG A 101 14.18 11.55 4.94
N LEU A 102 14.49 10.78 3.90
CA LEU A 102 14.96 9.40 4.03
C LEU A 102 16.45 9.35 4.35
N PHE A 103 16.82 8.52 5.30
CA PHE A 103 18.22 8.17 5.50
C PHE A 103 18.58 7.00 4.57
N TYR A 104 19.32 7.31 3.52
CA TYR A 104 19.83 6.35 2.53
C TYR A 104 21.33 6.50 2.35
N LYS A 105 21.94 5.58 1.63
CA LYS A 105 23.35 5.57 1.27
C LYS A 105 23.55 5.30 -0.22
N LYS A 106 24.70 5.72 -0.74
CA LYS A 106 25.15 5.35 -2.08
C LYS A 106 26.16 4.20 -1.99
N THR A 107 26.34 3.49 -3.09
CA THR A 107 27.34 2.42 -3.18
C THR A 107 28.76 2.87 -2.81
N SER A 108 29.10 4.14 -3.02
CA SER A 108 30.40 4.74 -2.67
C SER A 108 30.53 5.15 -1.21
N ASP A 109 29.43 5.15 -0.43
CA ASP A 109 29.46 5.58 0.97
C ASP A 109 30.13 4.52 1.87
N SER A 110 30.77 4.98 2.98
CA SER A 110 31.41 4.09 3.94
C SER A 110 30.40 3.36 4.83
N VAL A 111 30.57 2.04 4.97
CA VAL A 111 29.79 1.18 5.86
C VAL A 111 29.96 1.60 7.31
N LYS A 112 31.23 1.82 7.74
CA LYS A 112 31.56 2.23 9.12
C LYS A 112 30.89 3.55 9.51
N GLY A 113 30.94 4.57 8.63
CA GLY A 113 30.30 5.85 8.85
C GLY A 113 28.77 5.76 8.94
N THR A 114 28.19 4.83 8.20
CA THR A 114 26.73 4.58 8.22
C THR A 114 26.29 3.97 9.54
N LEU A 115 27.00 2.95 10.02
CA LEU A 115 26.69 2.29 11.29
C LEU A 115 26.65 3.29 12.46
N GLY A 116 27.63 4.20 12.54
CA GLY A 116 27.66 5.23 13.58
C GLY A 116 26.48 6.20 13.55
N ARG A 117 25.82 6.38 12.40
CA ARG A 117 24.58 7.16 12.28
C ARG A 117 23.34 6.34 12.61
N MET A 118 23.26 5.07 12.22
CA MET A 118 22.12 4.18 12.53
C MET A 118 21.86 4.06 14.03
N THR A 119 22.92 4.09 14.86
CA THR A 119 22.76 4.06 16.32
C THR A 119 22.10 5.32 16.92
N LYS A 120 21.99 6.39 16.13
CA LYS A 120 21.46 7.69 16.57
C LYS A 120 20.08 8.02 15.99
N ILE A 121 19.61 7.24 15.04
CA ILE A 121 18.33 7.45 14.35
C ILE A 121 17.48 6.17 14.41
N PRO A 122 16.15 6.28 14.53
CA PRO A 122 15.25 5.12 14.64
C PRO A 122 15.03 4.46 13.27
N THR A 123 16.11 3.89 12.68
CA THR A 123 15.99 3.15 11.42
C THR A 123 16.73 1.82 11.53
N GLY A 124 16.03 0.74 11.15
CA GLY A 124 16.61 -0.60 11.05
C GLY A 124 17.05 -0.98 9.64
N HIS A 125 16.59 -0.24 8.63
CA HIS A 125 16.81 -0.54 7.22
C HIS A 125 17.29 0.73 6.51
N VAL A 126 18.44 0.67 5.88
CA VAL A 126 19.04 1.78 5.13
C VAL A 126 19.12 1.38 3.66
N PRO A 127 18.32 1.97 2.78
CA PRO A 127 18.43 1.73 1.34
C PRO A 127 19.80 2.14 0.83
N VAL A 128 20.39 1.28 -0.01
CA VAL A 128 21.63 1.57 -0.72
C VAL A 128 21.30 1.81 -2.19
N LEU A 129 21.73 2.95 -2.72
CA LEU A 129 21.41 3.39 -4.06
C LEU A 129 22.64 3.32 -4.98
N ASP A 130 22.38 2.95 -6.24
CA ASP A 130 23.35 3.12 -7.32
C ASP A 130 23.49 4.60 -7.74
N GLU A 131 24.36 4.85 -8.72
CA GLU A 131 24.61 6.20 -9.27
C GLU A 131 23.38 6.78 -10.00
N ASN A 132 22.44 5.93 -10.44
CA ASN A 132 21.20 6.33 -11.10
C ASN A 132 20.06 6.60 -10.10
N GLY A 133 20.29 6.41 -8.80
CA GLY A 133 19.29 6.56 -7.75
C GLY A 133 18.31 5.39 -7.65
N ARG A 134 18.70 4.20 -8.14
CA ARG A 134 17.94 2.94 -8.00
C ARG A 134 18.40 2.22 -6.74
N VAL A 135 17.50 1.52 -6.09
CA VAL A 135 17.83 0.71 -4.91
C VAL A 135 18.54 -0.56 -5.37
N CYS A 136 19.79 -0.74 -4.97
CA CYS A 136 20.58 -1.93 -5.26
C CYS A 136 20.75 -2.85 -4.05
N GLY A 137 20.20 -2.48 -2.89
CA GLY A 137 20.21 -3.30 -1.69
C GLY A 137 19.75 -2.54 -0.45
N VAL A 138 19.78 -3.24 0.69
CA VAL A 138 19.39 -2.69 1.99
C VAL A 138 20.46 -3.06 3.03
N PHE A 139 20.96 -2.08 3.74
CA PHE A 139 21.86 -2.30 4.86
C PHE A 139 21.10 -2.35 6.17
N THR A 140 21.30 -3.43 6.93
CA THR A 140 20.69 -3.68 8.24
C THR A 140 21.76 -4.03 9.27
N ALA A 141 21.38 -4.13 10.55
CA ALA A 141 22.28 -4.66 11.58
C ALA A 141 22.71 -6.11 11.30
N VAL A 142 21.83 -6.91 10.69
CA VAL A 142 22.15 -8.29 10.28
C VAL A 142 23.17 -8.30 9.15
N SER A 143 23.05 -7.44 8.16
CA SER A 143 24.06 -7.25 7.10
C SER A 143 25.44 -6.95 7.69
N PHE A 144 25.48 -6.07 8.69
CA PHE A 144 26.73 -5.73 9.39
C PHE A 144 27.31 -6.94 10.14
N LEU A 145 26.47 -7.71 10.85
CA LEU A 145 26.92 -8.93 11.54
C LEU A 145 27.56 -9.94 10.58
N HIS A 146 26.97 -10.13 9.40
CA HIS A 146 27.54 -11.02 8.38
C HIS A 146 28.89 -10.51 7.87
N ILE A 147 29.03 -9.20 7.62
CA ILE A 147 30.30 -8.58 7.21
C ILE A 147 31.38 -8.84 8.27
N ILE A 148 31.10 -8.65 9.55
CA ILE A 148 32.08 -8.85 10.64
C ILE A 148 32.43 -10.34 10.82
N ALA A 149 31.43 -11.22 10.69
CA ALA A 149 31.67 -12.66 10.77
C ALA A 149 32.61 -13.13 9.68
N ASP A 150 32.37 -12.72 8.43
CA ASP A 150 33.21 -13.13 7.29
C ASP A 150 34.64 -12.54 7.34
N LYS A 151 34.75 -11.35 7.92
CA LYS A 151 36.06 -10.72 8.21
C LYS A 151 36.71 -11.23 9.50
N LYS A 152 36.19 -12.28 10.13
CA LYS A 152 36.69 -12.87 11.36
C LYS A 152 36.91 -11.87 12.50
N GLY A 153 36.11 -10.82 12.55
CA GLY A 153 36.20 -9.79 13.57
C GLY A 153 37.26 -8.71 13.29
N GLU A 154 37.92 -8.74 12.14
CA GLU A 154 38.88 -7.68 11.78
C GLU A 154 38.18 -6.34 11.65
N PRO A 155 38.82 -5.24 12.10
CA PRO A 155 38.24 -3.91 11.97
C PRO A 155 37.98 -3.50 10.50
N LEU A 156 36.81 -2.94 10.22
CA LEU A 156 36.55 -2.36 8.90
C LEU A 156 37.38 -1.09 8.70
N GLY A 157 38.07 -0.99 7.57
CA GLY A 157 38.71 0.22 7.10
C GLY A 157 37.69 1.35 6.95
N SER A 158 38.13 2.59 7.07
CA SER A 158 37.29 3.77 6.84
C SER A 158 36.81 3.88 5.39
N ASP A 159 37.54 3.30 4.49
CA ASP A 159 37.33 3.23 3.02
C ASP A 159 36.45 2.06 2.58
N TYR A 160 36.13 1.10 3.48
CA TYR A 160 35.25 -0.02 3.15
C TYR A 160 33.83 0.49 2.84
N SER A 161 33.47 0.42 1.58
CA SER A 161 32.26 1.01 1.00
C SER A 161 31.11 0.01 0.85
N PHE A 162 29.90 0.48 0.50
CA PHE A 162 28.79 -0.41 0.14
C PHE A 162 29.03 -1.16 -1.17
N TRP A 163 29.89 -0.65 -2.04
CA TRP A 163 30.33 -1.39 -3.21
C TRP A 163 31.08 -2.67 -2.83
N ASP A 164 31.97 -2.59 -1.84
CA ASP A 164 32.71 -3.74 -1.30
C ASP A 164 31.76 -4.69 -0.55
N ALA A 165 30.73 -4.13 0.08
CA ALA A 165 29.72 -4.86 0.85
C ALA A 165 28.52 -5.33 0.02
N LYS A 166 28.53 -5.23 -1.32
CA LYS A 166 27.36 -5.49 -2.18
C LYS A 166 26.69 -6.83 -1.95
N ASN A 167 27.47 -7.90 -1.71
CA ASN A 167 26.92 -9.22 -1.47
C ASN A 167 26.15 -9.34 -0.15
N TYR A 168 26.41 -8.47 0.84
CA TYR A 168 25.75 -8.48 2.14
C TYR A 168 24.52 -7.59 2.22
N VAL A 169 24.35 -6.68 1.27
CA VAL A 169 23.22 -5.75 1.21
C VAL A 169 22.24 -6.10 0.10
N SER A 170 22.57 -7.00 -0.82
CA SER A 170 21.69 -7.44 -1.90
C SER A 170 20.39 -8.05 -1.36
N PHE A 171 19.31 -7.96 -2.12
CA PHE A 171 18.00 -8.46 -1.69
C PHE A 171 17.99 -9.97 -1.45
N GLU A 172 18.77 -10.73 -2.20
CA GLU A 172 18.90 -12.20 -2.06
C GLU A 172 19.55 -12.61 -0.75
N HIS A 173 20.39 -11.74 -0.19
CA HIS A 173 21.12 -12.03 1.06
C HIS A 173 20.23 -11.93 2.31
N HIS A 174 19.05 -11.32 2.21
CA HIS A 174 18.09 -11.19 3.31
C HIS A 174 17.24 -12.44 3.45
N ASN A 175 17.65 -13.37 4.35
CA ASN A 175 17.00 -14.68 4.49
C ASN A 175 15.62 -14.63 5.15
N SER A 176 15.35 -13.64 6.02
CA SER A 176 14.10 -13.50 6.78
C SER A 176 13.20 -12.34 6.31
N GLU A 177 13.65 -11.56 5.35
CA GLU A 177 12.99 -10.34 4.90
C GLU A 177 12.87 -10.32 3.38
N VAL A 178 11.80 -9.71 2.91
CA VAL A 178 11.59 -9.40 1.49
C VAL A 178 11.26 -7.93 1.35
N TYR A 179 11.47 -7.43 0.15
CA TYR A 179 11.23 -6.06 -0.24
C TYR A 179 10.33 -6.05 -1.48
N ARG A 180 9.52 -5.00 -1.65
CA ARG A 180 8.64 -4.84 -2.80
C ARG A 180 8.82 -3.44 -3.37
N PHE A 181 8.51 -3.32 -4.65
CA PHE A 181 8.55 -2.06 -5.40
C PHE A 181 7.15 -1.75 -5.88
N VAL A 182 6.72 -0.51 -5.69
CA VAL A 182 5.38 -0.05 -6.08
C VAL A 182 5.46 1.33 -6.72
N GLU A 183 4.43 1.68 -7.46
CA GLU A 183 4.23 3.03 -7.98
C GLU A 183 3.68 3.95 -6.89
N LYS A 184 3.93 5.26 -7.05
CA LYS A 184 3.45 6.28 -6.10
C LYS A 184 1.92 6.36 -6.04
N ASP A 185 1.25 6.03 -7.15
CA ASP A 185 -0.19 6.13 -7.31
C ASP A 185 -0.95 4.86 -6.86
N LEU A 186 -0.22 3.82 -6.42
CA LEU A 186 -0.84 2.65 -5.78
C LEU A 186 -1.57 3.09 -4.51
N TYR A 187 -2.79 2.62 -4.32
CA TYR A 187 -3.56 2.94 -3.13
C TYR A 187 -3.09 2.18 -1.87
N VAL A 188 -3.26 2.82 -0.72
CA VAL A 188 -2.77 2.28 0.58
C VAL A 188 -3.51 1.00 0.99
N ASP A 189 -4.78 0.85 0.64
CA ASP A 189 -5.55 -0.38 0.87
C ASP A 189 -4.99 -1.56 0.05
N GLU A 190 -4.61 -1.34 -1.22
CA GLU A 190 -3.93 -2.34 -2.04
C GLU A 190 -2.54 -2.68 -1.48
N LEU A 191 -1.85 -1.69 -0.93
CA LEU A 191 -0.57 -1.91 -0.25
C LEU A 191 -0.73 -2.75 1.02
N LYS A 192 -1.82 -2.58 1.80
CA LYS A 192 -2.15 -3.44 2.94
C LYS A 192 -2.25 -4.90 2.53
N ASP A 193 -2.96 -5.17 1.46
CA ASP A 193 -3.06 -6.51 0.87
C ASP A 193 -1.68 -7.10 0.54
N ILE A 194 -0.76 -6.28 0.03
CA ILE A 194 0.61 -6.72 -0.28
C ILE A 194 1.34 -7.09 1.01
N PHE A 195 1.22 -6.32 2.10
CA PHE A 195 1.82 -6.64 3.39
C PHE A 195 1.26 -7.94 3.97
N GLU A 196 -0.07 -8.13 3.93
CA GLU A 196 -0.73 -9.32 4.46
C GLU A 196 -0.41 -10.59 3.67
N LYS A 197 -0.43 -10.52 2.34
CA LYS A 197 -0.19 -11.66 1.44
C LYS A 197 1.28 -12.04 1.33
N THR A 198 2.21 -11.15 1.64
CA THR A 198 3.65 -11.41 1.47
C THR A 198 4.24 -12.23 2.63
N TYR A 199 3.47 -12.56 3.67
CA TYR A 199 3.90 -13.51 4.71
C TYR A 199 3.84 -14.94 4.16
N SER A 200 4.82 -15.30 3.32
CA SER A 200 4.92 -16.61 2.68
C SER A 200 6.35 -17.19 2.89
N GLY A 201 6.42 -18.44 3.31
CA GLY A 201 7.71 -19.14 3.44
C GLY A 201 8.62 -18.64 4.55
N GLY A 202 8.09 -18.06 5.64
CA GLY A 202 8.87 -17.61 6.78
C GLY A 202 9.56 -16.24 6.60
N LYS A 203 9.39 -15.58 5.45
CA LYS A 203 9.90 -14.23 5.19
C LYS A 203 8.81 -13.20 5.40
N ARG A 204 9.15 -12.04 6.00
CA ARG A 204 8.25 -10.91 6.19
C ARG A 204 8.60 -9.76 5.23
N LEU A 205 7.60 -9.05 4.77
CA LEU A 205 7.82 -7.79 4.04
C LEU A 205 8.33 -6.73 5.02
N ALA A 206 9.60 -6.35 4.87
CA ALA A 206 10.24 -5.41 5.78
C ALA A 206 10.05 -3.95 5.35
N MET A 207 10.04 -3.69 4.04
CA MET A 207 9.92 -2.35 3.48
C MET A 207 9.41 -2.41 2.04
N VAL A 208 8.68 -1.38 1.66
CA VAL A 208 8.26 -1.13 0.28
C VAL A 208 8.99 0.10 -0.25
N PHE A 209 9.56 -0.02 -1.43
CA PHE A 209 10.19 1.07 -2.17
C PHE A 209 9.19 1.66 -3.16
N VAL A 210 8.87 2.93 -3.00
CA VAL A 210 8.08 3.67 -3.98
C VAL A 210 9.04 4.19 -5.05
N THR A 211 8.86 3.75 -6.29
CA THR A 211 9.76 4.09 -7.40
C THR A 211 9.02 4.74 -8.55
N SER A 212 9.76 5.34 -9.47
CA SER A 212 9.19 6.09 -10.60
C SER A 212 8.36 5.24 -11.57
N ASN A 213 8.48 3.91 -11.53
CA ASN A 213 7.79 2.97 -12.42
C ASN A 213 7.31 1.70 -11.70
N GLY A 214 7.26 1.70 -10.38
CA GLY A 214 6.82 0.55 -9.58
C GLY A 214 7.74 -0.68 -9.62
N LYS A 215 8.93 -0.57 -10.20
CA LYS A 215 9.86 -1.69 -10.40
C LYS A 215 11.22 -1.39 -9.78
N GLU A 216 12.02 -2.45 -9.60
CA GLU A 216 13.37 -2.40 -9.04
C GLU A 216 14.31 -1.48 -9.85
N ASN A 217 14.14 -1.43 -11.17
CA ASN A 217 14.93 -0.58 -12.04
C ASN A 217 14.48 0.88 -12.05
N GLY A 218 13.42 1.24 -11.32
CA GLY A 218 12.93 2.60 -11.17
C GLY A 218 13.76 3.42 -10.18
N LYS A 219 13.78 4.75 -10.38
CA LYS A 219 14.41 5.68 -9.43
C LYS A 219 13.60 5.72 -8.13
N LEU A 220 14.26 5.64 -6.98
CA LEU A 220 13.61 5.71 -5.67
C LEU A 220 12.99 7.09 -5.45
N LEU A 221 11.72 7.11 -5.05
CA LEU A 221 10.97 8.31 -4.63
C LEU A 221 10.81 8.39 -3.12
N GLY A 222 10.67 7.25 -2.46
CA GLY A 222 10.52 7.14 -1.01
C GLY A 222 10.35 5.69 -0.56
N THR A 223 10.11 5.51 0.74
CA THR A 223 9.91 4.20 1.36
C THR A 223 8.67 4.17 2.22
N ILE A 224 8.08 2.99 2.37
CA ILE A 224 6.95 2.74 3.28
C ILE A 224 7.31 1.50 4.11
N SER A 225 7.21 1.62 5.42
CA SER A 225 7.36 0.50 6.35
C SER A 225 5.98 -0.02 6.79
N PRO A 226 5.90 -1.23 7.39
CA PRO A 226 4.64 -1.71 7.98
C PRO A 226 4.03 -0.74 8.99
N TRP A 227 4.85 0.01 9.73
CA TRP A 227 4.40 0.98 10.74
C TRP A 227 3.70 2.20 10.12
N ASP A 228 4.05 2.58 8.90
CA ASP A 228 3.40 3.68 8.18
C ASP A 228 1.97 3.33 7.74
N VAL A 229 1.69 2.03 7.61
CA VAL A 229 0.40 1.49 7.11
C VAL A 229 -0.46 0.94 8.23
N LEU A 230 0.13 0.18 9.17
CA LEU A 230 -0.57 -0.57 10.22
C LEU A 230 -0.56 0.14 11.58
N GLY A 231 0.30 1.12 11.77
CA GLY A 231 0.53 1.82 13.03
C GLY A 231 -0.34 3.07 13.25
N LYS A 232 -1.37 3.29 12.45
CA LYS A 232 -2.31 4.44 12.58
C LYS A 232 -3.71 3.97 12.90
#